data_1bfe9681b90b5d2fd1eb2bd4f45676e8
#
_entry.id   1bfe9681b90b5d2fd1eb2bd4f45676e8
#
_cell.length_a   1.000
_cell.length_b   1.000
_cell.length_c   1.000
_cell.angle_alpha   90.00
_cell.angle_beta   90.00
_cell.angle_gamma   90.00
#
_symmetry.space_group_name_H-M   'P 1'
#
loop_
_entity.id
_entity.type
_entity.pdbx_description
1 polymer ?
#
loop_
_entity_poly.entity_id
_entity_poly.type
_entity_poly.pdbx_seq_one_letter_code
_entity_poly.pdbx_strand_id
1 'polypeptide(L)'
;MAPPRRAATREEPALRPAPPPAAVRPDRPARRRLPGVDAARGIALLGMITVHVLDPATADGAPHPAFLSFAGRASVLFVLLAGVGLALSTGGATPATGVRRAALRRRIARRAGLLFVLGLACGTLGVPVAVILCHYALLFLLALPLLGLRARALGLIAGAWLVLGPVLVFAVVAAVQAVVGRQEFFVGGRLWLSPGPADLLRPGLLLADLTVTGYYPVLSWGAFLVLGLALGRLPLDRPHVAAGILGGGATAWAAAGVVGAAVLRAPGTVGRVAAAIGTDPVETALTLRTGEPRLALLIPDPLWLALPTPHSGSVVAAVLAAGWACAVLCACLLARPLVGHAALRPLVGAGRIPLTLYVGHLVVLALVDATGIDPADGVRSKP
;
A
#
# COMPACT_ATOMS: atom_id res chain seq x y z
N MET A 1 44.97 81.83 45.45
CA MET A 1 43.77 81.95 44.62
C MET A 1 43.73 80.69 43.76
N ALA A 2 42.93 79.70 44.20
CA ALA A 2 42.83 78.39 43.49
C ALA A 2 41.53 78.40 42.69
N PRO A 3 41.50 77.84 41.47
CA PRO A 3 40.29 77.80 40.62
C PRO A 3 39.31 76.73 41.08
N PRO A 4 38.02 76.92 40.82
CA PRO A 4 36.97 76.01 41.31
C PRO A 4 36.93 74.71 40.49
N ARG A 5 36.72 73.61 41.22
CA ARG A 5 36.52 72.28 40.65
C ARG A 5 35.16 72.22 39.83
N ARG A 6 35.22 71.85 38.57
CA ARG A 6 34.02 71.50 37.77
C ARG A 6 33.38 70.24 38.30
N ALA A 7 32.08 70.34 38.58
CA ALA A 7 31.23 69.17 38.85
C ALA A 7 31.05 68.29 37.62
N ALA A 8 31.32 66.99 37.75
CA ALA A 8 31.06 66.02 36.72
C ALA A 8 29.55 65.69 36.68
N THR A 9 28.91 66.05 35.59
CA THR A 9 27.55 65.60 35.29
C THR A 9 27.56 64.10 35.03
N ARG A 10 26.86 63.33 35.87
CA ARG A 10 26.57 61.94 35.64
C ARG A 10 25.57 61.83 34.47
N GLU A 11 25.98 61.29 33.32
CA GLU A 11 25.08 60.86 32.27
C GLU A 11 24.30 59.63 32.78
N GLU A 12 22.96 59.72 32.83
CA GLU A 12 22.08 58.60 33.06
C GLU A 12 22.18 57.64 31.85
N PRO A 13 22.30 56.28 32.08
CA PRO A 13 22.31 55.36 30.99
C PRO A 13 20.93 55.31 30.30
N ALA A 14 20.88 55.64 29.02
CA ALA A 14 19.69 55.57 28.21
C ALA A 14 19.07 54.16 28.28
N LEU A 15 17.83 54.06 28.77
CA LEU A 15 17.04 52.84 28.77
C LEU A 15 16.90 52.29 27.31
N ARG A 16 17.49 51.13 27.07
CA ARG A 16 17.27 50.40 25.81
C ARG A 16 15.77 50.13 25.67
N PRO A 17 15.14 50.43 24.51
CA PRO A 17 13.76 50.09 24.27
C PRO A 17 13.56 48.59 24.41
N ALA A 18 12.50 48.18 25.12
CA ALA A 18 12.12 46.79 25.30
C ALA A 18 11.93 46.11 23.91
N PRO A 19 12.41 44.87 23.72
CA PRO A 19 12.19 44.18 22.48
C PRO A 19 10.67 44.05 22.22
N PRO A 20 10.23 44.18 20.94
CA PRO A 20 8.83 44.06 20.62
C PRO A 20 8.30 42.69 21.09
N PRO A 21 7.05 42.60 21.57
CA PRO A 21 6.48 41.35 22.02
C PRO A 21 6.59 40.33 20.89
N ALA A 22 7.12 39.15 21.22
CA ALA A 22 7.26 38.04 20.25
C ALA A 22 5.91 37.82 19.57
N ALA A 23 5.86 37.96 18.24
CA ALA A 23 4.64 37.76 17.48
C ALA A 23 4.09 36.38 17.83
N VAL A 24 2.96 36.35 18.50
CA VAL A 24 2.21 35.11 18.79
C VAL A 24 1.95 34.44 17.48
N ARG A 25 2.72 33.39 17.18
CA ARG A 25 2.47 32.55 16.00
C ARG A 25 1.07 31.99 16.18
N PRO A 26 0.13 32.26 15.24
CA PRO A 26 -1.22 31.72 15.39
C PRO A 26 -1.09 30.23 15.57
N ASP A 27 -1.61 29.72 16.68
CA ASP A 27 -1.68 28.28 16.97
C ASP A 27 -2.30 27.58 15.75
N ARG A 28 -1.46 26.89 14.97
CA ARG A 28 -1.95 26.08 13.88
C ARG A 28 -2.78 24.99 14.54
N PRO A 29 -4.10 24.89 14.25
CA PRO A 29 -4.92 23.85 14.84
C PRO A 29 -4.22 22.51 14.61
N ALA A 30 -3.89 21.84 15.71
CA ALA A 30 -3.26 20.53 15.67
C ALA A 30 -4.12 19.67 14.73
N ARG A 31 -3.51 19.16 13.63
CA ARG A 31 -4.24 18.35 12.65
C ARG A 31 -4.85 17.19 13.39
N ARG A 32 -6.19 17.20 13.51
CA ARG A 32 -6.94 16.18 14.22
C ARG A 32 -6.65 14.82 13.59
N ARG A 33 -5.94 13.95 14.29
CA ARG A 33 -5.71 12.58 13.86
C ARG A 33 -7.05 11.86 13.72
N LEU A 34 -7.15 10.99 12.76
CA LEU A 34 -8.31 10.12 12.54
C LEU A 34 -7.97 8.71 13.06
N PRO A 35 -8.35 8.35 14.30
CA PRO A 35 -8.00 7.03 14.87
C PRO A 35 -8.48 5.87 14.01
N GLY A 36 -9.60 6.02 13.27
CA GLY A 36 -10.07 5.02 12.33
C GLY A 36 -9.10 4.73 11.19
N VAL A 37 -8.32 5.73 10.72
CA VAL A 37 -7.27 5.52 9.72
C VAL A 37 -6.10 4.72 10.33
N ASP A 38 -5.74 4.99 11.59
CA ASP A 38 -4.69 4.25 12.27
C ASP A 38 -5.14 2.82 12.58
N ALA A 39 -6.41 2.60 12.97
CA ALA A 39 -6.99 1.25 13.12
C ALA A 39 -6.96 0.46 11.81
N ALA A 40 -7.38 1.07 10.70
CA ALA A 40 -7.34 0.43 9.39
C ALA A 40 -5.89 0.05 8.97
N ARG A 41 -4.88 0.88 9.30
CA ARG A 41 -3.47 0.51 9.09
C ARG A 41 -3.03 -0.67 9.94
N GLY A 42 -3.48 -0.73 11.20
CA GLY A 42 -3.25 -1.87 12.07
C GLY A 42 -3.84 -3.16 11.49
N ILE A 43 -5.09 -3.10 10.99
CA ILE A 43 -5.73 -4.24 10.30
C ILE A 43 -4.92 -4.66 9.06
N ALA A 44 -4.47 -3.70 8.25
CA ALA A 44 -3.65 -4.01 7.07
C ALA A 44 -2.34 -4.71 7.44
N LEU A 45 -1.65 -4.26 8.50
CA LEU A 45 -0.42 -4.88 8.99
C LEU A 45 -0.66 -6.30 9.52
N LEU A 46 -1.66 -6.46 10.38
CA LEU A 46 -2.02 -7.78 10.89
C LEU A 46 -2.42 -8.73 9.77
N GLY A 47 -3.19 -8.25 8.80
CA GLY A 47 -3.56 -9.04 7.62
C GLY A 47 -2.35 -9.45 6.77
N MET A 48 -1.35 -8.58 6.61
CA MET A 48 -0.10 -8.94 5.92
C MET A 48 0.69 -10.01 6.71
N ILE A 49 0.81 -9.86 8.03
CA ILE A 49 1.47 -10.85 8.88
C ILE A 49 0.73 -12.19 8.80
N THR A 50 -0.61 -12.16 8.85
CA THR A 50 -1.45 -13.37 8.74
C THR A 50 -1.15 -14.16 7.46
N VAL A 51 -1.09 -13.50 6.30
CA VAL A 51 -0.82 -14.19 5.02
C VAL A 51 0.65 -14.59 4.83
N HIS A 52 1.56 -14.09 5.66
CA HIS A 52 2.97 -14.48 5.64
C HIS A 52 3.29 -15.63 6.61
N VAL A 53 2.41 -15.90 7.57
CA VAL A 53 2.62 -16.91 8.63
C VAL A 53 1.69 -18.11 8.46
N LEU A 54 0.48 -17.90 7.92
CA LEU A 54 -0.48 -18.99 7.73
C LEU A 54 -0.35 -19.61 6.35
N ASP A 55 -0.45 -20.92 6.30
CA ASP A 55 -0.57 -21.66 5.04
C ASP A 55 -1.84 -21.25 4.28
N PRO A 56 -1.78 -21.21 2.95
CA PRO A 56 -2.96 -20.94 2.10
C PRO A 56 -4.07 -21.99 2.27
N ALA A 57 -3.72 -23.22 2.63
CA ALA A 57 -4.63 -24.34 2.86
C ALA A 57 -4.51 -24.87 4.29
N THR A 58 -5.61 -25.42 4.79
CA THR A 58 -5.68 -26.17 6.04
C THR A 58 -5.15 -27.60 5.83
N ALA A 59 -4.93 -28.35 6.92
CA ALA A 59 -4.40 -29.71 6.86
C ALA A 59 -5.25 -30.69 6.03
N ASP A 60 -6.54 -30.42 5.88
CA ASP A 60 -7.49 -31.17 5.04
C ASP A 60 -7.51 -30.69 3.56
N GLY A 61 -6.61 -29.78 3.18
CA GLY A 61 -6.49 -29.21 1.83
C GLY A 61 -7.54 -28.14 1.49
N ALA A 62 -8.40 -27.76 2.42
CA ALA A 62 -9.35 -26.66 2.19
C ALA A 62 -8.64 -25.28 2.27
N PRO A 63 -9.12 -24.27 1.52
CA PRO A 63 -8.57 -22.91 1.63
C PRO A 63 -8.72 -22.34 3.05
N HIS A 64 -7.62 -21.82 3.63
CA HIS A 64 -7.62 -21.29 5.00
C HIS A 64 -8.44 -19.98 5.09
N PRO A 65 -9.53 -19.89 5.89
CA PRO A 65 -10.43 -18.74 5.90
C PRO A 65 -9.75 -17.41 6.29
N ALA A 66 -8.84 -17.44 7.28
CA ALA A 66 -8.10 -16.24 7.70
C ALA A 66 -7.14 -15.77 6.60
N PHE A 67 -6.44 -16.70 5.93
CA PHE A 67 -5.61 -16.37 4.77
C PHE A 67 -6.45 -15.72 3.67
N LEU A 68 -7.57 -16.34 3.25
CA LEU A 68 -8.47 -15.83 2.22
C LEU A 68 -9.04 -14.44 2.54
N SER A 69 -9.22 -14.12 3.83
CA SER A 69 -9.75 -12.82 4.23
C SER A 69 -8.81 -11.66 3.89
N PHE A 70 -7.49 -11.92 3.86
CA PHE A 70 -6.45 -10.90 3.70
C PHE A 70 -5.61 -11.03 2.43
N ALA A 71 -5.57 -12.20 1.81
CA ALA A 71 -4.77 -12.45 0.59
C ALA A 71 -5.07 -11.40 -0.49
N GLY A 72 -4.03 -10.72 -0.97
CA GLY A 72 -4.12 -9.64 -1.95
C GLY A 72 -4.82 -8.36 -1.48
N ARG A 73 -5.54 -8.37 -0.35
CA ARG A 73 -6.35 -7.24 0.12
C ARG A 73 -5.64 -6.40 1.17
N ALA A 74 -4.88 -7.05 2.07
CA ALA A 74 -4.16 -6.35 3.14
C ALA A 74 -3.13 -5.35 2.58
N SER A 75 -2.36 -5.75 1.58
CA SER A 75 -1.39 -4.90 0.90
C SER A 75 -2.06 -3.77 0.10
N VAL A 76 -3.21 -4.04 -0.55
CA VAL A 76 -4.01 -3.00 -1.23
C VAL A 76 -4.53 -1.98 -0.23
N LEU A 77 -5.08 -2.41 0.91
CA LEU A 77 -5.51 -1.51 1.99
C LEU A 77 -4.33 -0.65 2.47
N PHE A 78 -3.15 -1.25 2.64
CA PHE A 78 -1.97 -0.53 3.07
C PHE A 78 -1.54 0.55 2.07
N VAL A 79 -1.54 0.27 0.77
CA VAL A 79 -1.24 1.26 -0.30
C VAL A 79 -2.30 2.35 -0.36
N LEU A 80 -3.58 2.01 -0.28
CA LEU A 80 -4.68 2.98 -0.23
C LEU A 80 -4.53 3.92 0.96
N LEU A 81 -4.21 3.39 2.15
CA LEU A 81 -3.99 4.19 3.36
C LEU A 81 -2.73 5.06 3.28
N ALA A 82 -1.72 4.69 2.51
CA ALA A 82 -0.60 5.57 2.20
C ALA A 82 -1.07 6.77 1.37
N GLY A 83 -1.90 6.56 0.35
CA GLY A 83 -2.53 7.62 -0.42
C GLY A 83 -3.36 8.57 0.46
N VAL A 84 -4.21 8.03 1.35
CA VAL A 84 -4.95 8.82 2.36
C VAL A 84 -3.99 9.65 3.21
N GLY A 85 -2.91 9.05 3.71
CA GLY A 85 -1.89 9.72 4.51
C GLY A 85 -1.18 10.84 3.75
N LEU A 86 -0.83 10.63 2.48
CA LEU A 86 -0.27 11.66 1.60
C LEU A 86 -1.25 12.83 1.41
N ALA A 87 -2.51 12.55 1.11
CA ALA A 87 -3.54 13.57 0.95
C ALA A 87 -3.70 14.40 2.23
N LEU A 88 -3.88 13.74 3.37
CA LEU A 88 -4.01 14.40 4.67
C LEU A 88 -2.77 15.24 5.00
N SER A 89 -1.56 14.74 4.73
CA SER A 89 -0.31 15.47 5.00
C SER A 89 -0.07 16.65 4.06
N THR A 90 -0.72 16.68 2.91
CA THR A 90 -0.55 17.72 1.88
C THR A 90 -1.72 18.69 1.76
N GLY A 91 -2.60 18.73 2.78
CA GLY A 91 -3.66 19.73 2.89
C GLY A 91 -5.07 19.17 3.09
N GLY A 92 -5.28 17.86 2.98
CA GLY A 92 -6.61 17.25 3.07
C GLY A 92 -7.54 17.77 1.95
N ALA A 93 -8.74 18.22 2.31
CA ALA A 93 -9.72 18.74 1.36
C ALA A 93 -9.23 19.97 0.56
N THR A 94 -8.27 20.74 1.10
CA THR A 94 -7.68 21.91 0.46
C THR A 94 -6.21 21.63 0.14
N PRO A 95 -5.88 21.16 -1.08
CA PRO A 95 -4.51 20.85 -1.47
C PRO A 95 -3.58 22.06 -1.30
N ALA A 96 -2.37 21.82 -0.79
CA ALA A 96 -1.34 22.84 -0.68
C ALA A 96 -0.95 23.39 -2.06
N THR A 97 -0.65 24.70 -2.13
CA THR A 97 -0.26 25.41 -3.37
C THR A 97 1.10 26.07 -3.21
N GLY A 98 1.65 26.60 -4.32
CA GLY A 98 2.85 27.42 -4.33
C GLY A 98 4.07 26.79 -3.64
N VAL A 99 4.83 27.60 -2.91
CA VAL A 99 6.07 27.20 -2.21
C VAL A 99 5.85 26.06 -1.23
N ARG A 100 4.70 26.07 -0.54
CA ARG A 100 4.34 24.98 0.40
C ARG A 100 4.21 23.63 -0.31
N ARG A 101 3.56 23.56 -1.47
CA ARG A 101 3.45 22.34 -2.28
C ARG A 101 4.82 21.86 -2.73
N ALA A 102 5.70 22.76 -3.19
CA ALA A 102 7.06 22.41 -3.58
C ALA A 102 7.87 21.82 -2.41
N ALA A 103 7.77 22.40 -1.21
CA ALA A 103 8.43 21.87 -0.02
C ALA A 103 7.92 20.47 0.38
N LEU A 104 6.61 20.23 0.28
CA LEU A 104 5.99 18.93 0.55
C LEU A 104 6.43 17.88 -0.49
N ARG A 105 6.49 18.24 -1.78
CA ARG A 105 7.02 17.36 -2.84
C ARG A 105 8.45 16.92 -2.54
N ARG A 106 9.34 17.86 -2.18
CA ARG A 106 10.73 17.54 -1.82
C ARG A 106 10.81 16.62 -0.61
N ARG A 107 9.97 16.83 0.42
CA ARG A 107 9.89 15.96 1.60
C ARG A 107 9.45 14.54 1.24
N ILE A 108 8.41 14.40 0.39
CA ILE A 108 7.91 13.11 -0.07
C ILE A 108 8.95 12.40 -0.95
N ALA A 109 9.62 13.12 -1.85
CA ALA A 109 10.68 12.57 -2.69
C ALA A 109 11.85 12.03 -1.85
N ARG A 110 12.29 12.78 -0.82
CA ARG A 110 13.33 12.28 0.12
C ARG A 110 12.87 11.03 0.85
N ARG A 111 11.61 11.01 1.32
CA ARG A 111 11.03 9.81 1.95
C ARG A 111 10.97 8.63 0.99
N ALA A 112 10.63 8.86 -0.28
CA ALA A 112 10.66 7.82 -1.31
C ALA A 112 12.07 7.25 -1.49
N GLY A 113 13.12 8.10 -1.56
CA GLY A 113 14.50 7.65 -1.63
C GLY A 113 14.91 6.79 -0.42
N LEU A 114 14.55 7.20 0.81
CA LEU A 114 14.81 6.41 2.01
C LEU A 114 14.08 5.06 2.00
N LEU A 115 12.82 5.03 1.54
CA LEU A 115 12.05 3.79 1.40
C LEU A 115 12.66 2.86 0.34
N PHE A 116 13.19 3.43 -0.74
CA PHE A 116 13.86 2.65 -1.77
C PHE A 116 15.12 1.96 -1.24
N VAL A 117 16.00 2.71 -0.57
CA VAL A 117 17.21 2.17 0.05
C VAL A 117 16.88 1.12 1.11
N LEU A 118 15.88 1.40 1.97
CA LEU A 118 15.41 0.44 2.98
C LEU A 118 14.82 -0.82 2.32
N GLY A 119 14.09 -0.65 1.21
CA GLY A 119 13.53 -1.77 0.44
C GLY A 119 14.61 -2.68 -0.14
N LEU A 120 15.66 -2.10 -0.73
CA LEU A 120 16.82 -2.86 -1.22
C LEU A 120 17.52 -3.60 -0.07
N ALA A 121 17.68 -2.96 1.09
CA ALA A 121 18.24 -3.60 2.28
C ALA A 121 17.36 -4.76 2.79
N CYS A 122 16.04 -4.58 2.84
CA CYS A 122 15.12 -5.67 3.21
C CYS A 122 15.12 -6.81 2.18
N GLY A 123 15.37 -6.53 0.90
CA GLY A 123 15.50 -7.56 -0.13
C GLY A 123 16.68 -8.52 0.09
N THR A 124 17.70 -8.13 0.88
CA THR A 124 18.81 -9.02 1.25
C THR A 124 18.48 -10.03 2.34
N LEU A 125 17.31 -9.90 2.98
CA LEU A 125 16.92 -10.82 4.06
C LEU A 125 16.58 -12.24 3.57
N GLY A 126 16.35 -12.43 2.26
CA GLY A 126 16.05 -13.74 1.68
C GLY A 126 14.70 -14.33 2.07
N VAL A 127 13.83 -13.55 2.71
CA VAL A 127 12.52 -14.03 3.16
C VAL A 127 11.63 -14.48 1.99
N PRO A 128 10.79 -15.53 2.17
CA PRO A 128 9.91 -16.05 1.11
C PRO A 128 8.67 -15.17 0.87
N VAL A 129 8.76 -13.87 1.17
CA VAL A 129 7.66 -12.90 1.01
C VAL A 129 8.12 -11.69 0.22
N ALA A 130 7.20 -11.11 -0.57
CA ALA A 130 7.52 -9.96 -1.41
C ALA A 130 7.64 -8.67 -0.60
N VAL A 131 8.81 -8.00 -0.68
CA VAL A 131 9.07 -6.71 -0.03
C VAL A 131 8.54 -5.56 -0.88
N ILE A 132 7.48 -4.90 -0.39
CA ILE A 132 6.78 -3.83 -1.13
C ILE A 132 7.53 -2.48 -1.14
N LEU A 133 8.57 -2.28 -0.33
CA LEU A 133 9.13 -0.95 -0.04
C LEU A 133 9.71 -0.23 -1.27
N CYS A 134 10.37 -0.96 -2.19
CA CYS A 134 10.86 -0.37 -3.44
C CYS A 134 9.71 0.11 -4.32
N HIS A 135 8.64 -0.69 -4.43
CA HIS A 135 7.42 -0.30 -5.15
C HIS A 135 6.73 0.89 -4.49
N TYR A 136 6.70 0.95 -3.15
CA TYR A 136 6.19 2.11 -2.40
C TYR A 136 6.95 3.39 -2.70
N ALA A 137 8.26 3.31 -2.87
CA ALA A 137 9.07 4.46 -3.24
C ALA A 137 8.64 5.03 -4.60
N LEU A 138 8.46 4.17 -5.60
CA LEU A 138 7.97 4.59 -6.92
C LEU A 138 6.54 5.13 -6.87
N LEU A 139 5.66 4.48 -6.12
CA LEU A 139 4.29 4.97 -5.91
C LEU A 139 4.27 6.37 -5.28
N PHE A 140 5.18 6.68 -4.35
CA PHE A 140 5.29 8.01 -3.75
C PHE A 140 5.80 9.04 -4.75
N LEU A 141 6.73 8.68 -5.63
CA LEU A 141 7.18 9.55 -6.72
C LEU A 141 6.05 9.81 -7.73
N LEU A 142 5.28 8.77 -8.09
CA LEU A 142 4.10 8.87 -8.92
C LEU A 142 3.05 9.84 -8.35
N ALA A 143 2.90 9.88 -7.03
CA ALA A 143 1.96 10.78 -6.36
C ALA A 143 2.35 12.27 -6.49
N LEU A 144 3.62 12.61 -6.71
CA LEU A 144 4.10 13.99 -6.66
C LEU A 144 3.37 14.95 -7.62
N PRO A 145 3.16 14.64 -8.91
CA PRO A 145 2.39 15.49 -9.80
C PRO A 145 0.92 15.62 -9.37
N LEU A 146 0.35 14.59 -8.74
CA LEU A 146 -1.07 14.49 -8.40
C LEU A 146 -1.45 15.23 -7.10
N LEU A 147 -0.47 15.64 -6.28
CA LEU A 147 -0.70 16.26 -4.96
C LEU A 147 -1.50 17.57 -5.00
N GLY A 148 -1.60 18.23 -6.16
CA GLY A 148 -2.37 19.46 -6.35
C GLY A 148 -3.82 19.22 -6.76
N LEU A 149 -4.20 17.99 -7.09
CA LEU A 149 -5.52 17.67 -7.62
C LEU A 149 -6.58 17.55 -6.52
N ARG A 150 -7.84 17.85 -6.89
CA ARG A 150 -9.04 17.71 -6.04
C ARG A 150 -9.55 16.28 -6.05
N ALA A 151 -10.39 15.93 -5.07
CA ALA A 151 -10.97 14.59 -4.92
C ALA A 151 -11.60 14.04 -6.21
N ARG A 152 -12.41 14.87 -6.92
CA ARG A 152 -13.10 14.44 -8.15
C ARG A 152 -12.12 14.03 -9.26
N ALA A 153 -11.11 14.85 -9.53
CA ALA A 153 -10.11 14.53 -10.56
C ALA A 153 -9.32 13.25 -10.19
N LEU A 154 -8.89 13.14 -8.92
CA LEU A 154 -8.20 11.95 -8.43
C LEU A 154 -9.10 10.70 -8.49
N GLY A 155 -10.40 10.83 -8.18
CA GLY A 155 -11.35 9.73 -8.27
C GLY A 155 -11.55 9.23 -9.69
N LEU A 156 -11.65 10.14 -10.67
CA LEU A 156 -11.74 9.80 -12.10
C LEU A 156 -10.48 9.10 -12.59
N ILE A 157 -9.31 9.64 -12.22
CA ILE A 157 -8.00 9.01 -12.55
C ILE A 157 -7.91 7.62 -11.93
N ALA A 158 -8.26 7.46 -10.64
CA ALA A 158 -8.21 6.17 -9.95
C ALA A 158 -9.16 5.16 -10.59
N GLY A 159 -10.41 5.56 -10.90
CA GLY A 159 -11.40 4.70 -11.54
C GLY A 159 -10.95 4.23 -12.93
N ALA A 160 -10.47 5.15 -13.77
CA ALA A 160 -9.91 4.79 -15.07
C ALA A 160 -8.68 3.85 -14.92
N TRP A 161 -7.81 4.15 -13.97
CA TRP A 161 -6.59 3.37 -13.75
C TRP A 161 -6.84 1.96 -13.20
N LEU A 162 -7.91 1.76 -12.37
CA LEU A 162 -8.31 0.42 -11.91
C LEU A 162 -8.63 -0.53 -13.07
N VAL A 163 -9.05 0.00 -14.22
CA VAL A 163 -9.34 -0.80 -15.42
C VAL A 163 -8.14 -0.79 -16.38
N LEU A 164 -7.64 0.38 -16.73
CA LEU A 164 -6.59 0.52 -17.74
C LEU A 164 -5.23 -0.02 -17.27
N GLY A 165 -4.91 0.08 -15.99
CA GLY A 165 -3.65 -0.43 -15.45
C GLY A 165 -3.47 -1.93 -15.67
N PRO A 166 -4.41 -2.78 -15.20
CA PRO A 166 -4.40 -4.21 -15.49
C PRO A 166 -4.37 -4.56 -16.98
N VAL A 167 -5.19 -3.89 -17.79
CA VAL A 167 -5.22 -4.11 -19.25
C VAL A 167 -3.87 -3.78 -19.89
N LEU A 168 -3.23 -2.70 -19.46
CA LEU A 168 -1.94 -2.29 -19.99
C LEU A 168 -0.81 -3.26 -19.56
N VAL A 169 -0.82 -3.72 -18.29
CA VAL A 169 0.11 -4.77 -17.84
C VAL A 169 -0.07 -6.03 -18.69
N PHE A 170 -1.30 -6.47 -18.87
CA PHE A 170 -1.59 -7.64 -19.71
C PHE A 170 -1.07 -7.45 -21.14
N ALA A 171 -1.36 -6.34 -21.78
CA ALA A 171 -0.94 -6.06 -23.13
C ALA A 171 0.59 -6.01 -23.28
N VAL A 172 1.29 -5.38 -22.34
CA VAL A 172 2.76 -5.32 -22.33
C VAL A 172 3.35 -6.71 -22.16
N VAL A 173 2.86 -7.49 -21.18
CA VAL A 173 3.34 -8.85 -20.93
C VAL A 173 3.09 -9.74 -22.15
N ALA A 174 1.89 -9.71 -22.74
CA ALA A 174 1.56 -10.50 -23.91
C ALA A 174 2.44 -10.13 -25.14
N ALA A 175 2.68 -8.83 -25.36
CA ALA A 175 3.54 -8.36 -26.44
C ALA A 175 5.00 -8.82 -26.24
N VAL A 176 5.54 -8.71 -25.03
CA VAL A 176 6.92 -9.17 -24.74
C VAL A 176 7.02 -10.69 -24.89
N GLN A 177 6.07 -11.46 -24.39
CA GLN A 177 6.05 -12.91 -24.55
C GLN A 177 5.96 -13.37 -26.02
N ALA A 178 5.25 -12.59 -26.85
CA ALA A 178 5.18 -12.88 -28.28
C ALA A 178 6.53 -12.69 -29.00
N VAL A 179 7.39 -11.81 -28.49
CA VAL A 179 8.71 -11.50 -29.09
C VAL A 179 9.80 -12.42 -28.55
N VAL A 180 9.91 -12.59 -27.21
CA VAL A 180 11.02 -13.33 -26.60
C VAL A 180 10.69 -14.79 -26.30
N GLY A 181 9.43 -15.19 -26.41
CA GLY A 181 8.97 -16.50 -25.97
C GLY A 181 8.52 -16.52 -24.51
N ARG A 182 7.53 -17.36 -24.20
CA ARG A 182 6.95 -17.44 -22.83
C ARG A 182 7.95 -17.94 -21.80
N GLN A 183 8.69 -19.00 -22.14
CA GLN A 183 9.64 -19.62 -21.22
C GLN A 183 10.82 -18.68 -20.90
N GLU A 184 11.37 -18.02 -21.91
CA GLU A 184 12.48 -17.06 -21.73
C GLU A 184 12.04 -15.83 -20.93
N PHE A 185 10.83 -15.32 -21.21
CA PHE A 185 10.25 -14.25 -20.41
C PHE A 185 10.08 -14.66 -18.94
N PHE A 186 9.60 -15.88 -18.70
CA PHE A 186 9.38 -16.40 -17.37
C PHE A 186 10.67 -16.60 -16.59
N VAL A 187 11.72 -17.09 -17.22
CA VAL A 187 13.03 -17.38 -16.57
C VAL A 187 13.88 -16.14 -16.42
N GLY A 188 13.97 -15.30 -17.43
CA GLY A 188 14.92 -14.19 -17.50
C GLY A 188 14.30 -12.78 -17.38
N GLY A 189 12.98 -12.65 -17.54
CA GLY A 189 12.29 -11.37 -17.66
C GLY A 189 11.82 -10.76 -16.35
N ARG A 190 12.11 -11.35 -15.19
CA ARG A 190 11.64 -10.87 -13.88
C ARG A 190 12.57 -11.23 -12.73
N LEU A 191 12.47 -10.45 -11.65
CA LEU A 191 13.04 -10.82 -10.35
C LEU A 191 12.07 -11.78 -9.63
N TRP A 192 12.59 -12.92 -9.19
CA TRP A 192 11.81 -13.94 -8.48
C TRP A 192 11.71 -13.67 -6.98
N LEU A 193 12.65 -12.86 -6.49
CA LEU A 193 12.74 -12.41 -5.11
C LEU A 193 12.54 -10.90 -5.07
N SER A 194 12.45 -10.38 -3.87
CA SER A 194 12.38 -8.93 -3.66
C SER A 194 13.64 -8.23 -4.20
N PRO A 195 13.52 -7.02 -4.78
CA PRO A 195 14.67 -6.27 -5.25
C PRO A 195 15.72 -6.08 -4.17
N GLY A 196 16.98 -6.37 -4.51
CA GLY A 196 18.15 -6.19 -3.65
C GLY A 196 19.18 -5.23 -4.27
N PRO A 197 20.28 -4.91 -3.56
CA PRO A 197 21.31 -3.99 -4.05
C PRO A 197 21.96 -4.45 -5.37
N ALA A 198 22.12 -5.76 -5.58
CA ALA A 198 22.69 -6.32 -6.80
C ALA A 198 21.85 -6.03 -8.06
N ASP A 199 20.54 -5.82 -7.90
CA ASP A 199 19.63 -5.53 -9.02
C ASP A 199 19.83 -4.13 -9.58
N LEU A 200 20.54 -3.24 -8.87
CA LEU A 200 20.98 -1.94 -9.40
C LEU A 200 21.92 -2.09 -10.59
N LEU A 201 22.61 -3.22 -10.70
CA LEU A 201 23.47 -3.57 -11.85
C LEU A 201 22.65 -4.04 -13.07
N ARG A 202 21.35 -4.28 -12.89
CA ARG A 202 20.39 -4.67 -13.94
C ARG A 202 19.22 -3.70 -14.00
N PRO A 203 19.44 -2.40 -14.29
CA PRO A 203 18.43 -1.35 -14.13
C PRO A 203 17.19 -1.58 -14.99
N GLY A 204 17.32 -2.19 -16.16
CA GLY A 204 16.19 -2.53 -17.03
C GLY A 204 15.28 -3.59 -16.40
N LEU A 205 15.85 -4.66 -15.81
CA LEU A 205 15.10 -5.71 -15.14
C LEU A 205 14.46 -5.17 -13.85
N LEU A 206 15.20 -4.40 -13.06
CA LEU A 206 14.67 -3.75 -11.86
C LEU A 206 13.49 -2.82 -12.20
N LEU A 207 13.61 -2.02 -13.25
CA LEU A 207 12.52 -1.14 -13.69
C LEU A 207 11.31 -1.94 -14.16
N ALA A 208 11.51 -3.01 -14.95
CA ALA A 208 10.45 -3.90 -15.38
C ALA A 208 9.73 -4.54 -14.19
N ASP A 209 10.48 -5.04 -13.19
CA ASP A 209 9.92 -5.60 -11.96
C ASP A 209 9.07 -4.57 -11.20
N LEU A 210 9.62 -3.40 -10.95
CA LEU A 210 8.92 -2.35 -10.19
C LEU A 210 7.68 -1.82 -10.92
N THR A 211 7.63 -1.87 -12.25
CA THR A 211 6.55 -1.26 -13.03
C THR A 211 5.53 -2.26 -13.58
N VAL A 212 5.96 -3.47 -13.99
CA VAL A 212 5.14 -4.42 -14.76
C VAL A 212 5.15 -5.83 -14.20
N THR A 213 6.35 -6.43 -13.96
CA THR A 213 6.49 -7.88 -13.77
C THR A 213 6.59 -8.33 -12.31
N GLY A 214 6.83 -7.43 -11.37
CA GLY A 214 6.96 -7.75 -9.95
C GLY A 214 5.64 -8.01 -9.23
N TYR A 215 5.70 -8.20 -7.93
CA TYR A 215 4.55 -8.49 -7.08
C TYR A 215 3.57 -7.31 -6.95
N TYR A 216 4.08 -6.07 -7.01
CA TYR A 216 3.31 -4.83 -6.78
C TYR A 216 3.55 -3.82 -7.90
N PRO A 217 3.32 -4.19 -9.18
CA PRO A 217 3.72 -3.37 -10.31
C PRO A 217 3.01 -2.02 -10.27
N VAL A 218 3.80 -0.95 -10.30
CA VAL A 218 3.30 0.43 -10.16
C VAL A 218 2.25 0.76 -11.22
N LEU A 219 2.34 0.14 -12.40
CA LEU A 219 1.40 0.34 -13.50
C LEU A 219 -0.03 -0.08 -13.16
N SER A 220 -0.24 -1.09 -12.33
CA SER A 220 -1.57 -1.47 -11.81
C SER A 220 -1.82 -0.95 -10.39
N TRP A 221 -0.81 -0.95 -9.51
CA TRP A 221 -0.95 -0.56 -8.11
C TRP A 221 -1.08 0.95 -7.88
N GLY A 222 -0.67 1.76 -8.86
CA GLY A 222 -0.88 3.21 -8.85
C GLY A 222 -2.33 3.61 -8.63
N ALA A 223 -3.28 2.83 -9.15
CA ALA A 223 -4.71 3.04 -8.97
C ALA A 223 -5.12 3.09 -7.48
N PHE A 224 -4.61 2.18 -6.65
CA PHE A 224 -4.95 2.12 -5.21
C PHE A 224 -4.39 3.31 -4.44
N LEU A 225 -3.17 3.74 -4.76
CA LEU A 225 -2.58 4.94 -4.16
C LEU A 225 -3.39 6.19 -4.53
N VAL A 226 -3.76 6.34 -5.80
CA VAL A 226 -4.53 7.50 -6.30
C VAL A 226 -5.94 7.49 -5.75
N LEU A 227 -6.57 6.31 -5.59
CA LEU A 227 -7.85 6.17 -4.89
C LEU A 227 -7.72 6.63 -3.44
N GLY A 228 -6.67 6.21 -2.74
CA GLY A 228 -6.37 6.69 -1.39
C GLY A 228 -6.17 8.21 -1.33
N LEU A 229 -5.45 8.80 -2.30
CA LEU A 229 -5.32 10.25 -2.42
C LEU A 229 -6.69 10.92 -2.60
N ALA A 230 -7.57 10.39 -3.45
CA ALA A 230 -8.92 10.89 -3.67
C ALA A 230 -9.74 10.87 -2.37
N LEU A 231 -9.75 9.73 -1.67
CA LEU A 231 -10.46 9.57 -0.40
C LEU A 231 -9.94 10.54 0.67
N GLY A 232 -8.63 10.69 0.81
CA GLY A 232 -8.02 11.61 1.77
C GLY A 232 -8.26 13.10 1.46
N ARG A 233 -8.79 13.44 0.27
CA ARG A 233 -9.31 14.79 -0.08
C ARG A 233 -10.74 15.01 0.36
N LEU A 234 -11.47 13.96 0.74
CA LEU A 234 -12.83 14.07 1.26
C LEU A 234 -12.84 14.35 2.77
N PRO A 235 -13.91 14.93 3.31
CA PRO A 235 -14.06 15.15 4.74
C PRO A 235 -14.42 13.83 5.46
N LEU A 236 -13.41 12.95 5.63
CA LEU A 236 -13.56 11.61 6.21
C LEU A 236 -14.01 11.61 7.67
N ASP A 237 -13.99 12.75 8.33
CA ASP A 237 -14.53 12.94 9.68
C ASP A 237 -16.06 13.03 9.71
N ARG A 238 -16.71 13.22 8.56
CA ARG A 238 -18.17 13.28 8.44
C ARG A 238 -18.77 11.88 8.25
N PRO A 239 -19.66 11.40 9.16
CA PRO A 239 -20.19 10.04 9.09
C PRO A 239 -20.89 9.70 7.78
N HIS A 240 -21.69 10.63 7.21
CA HIS A 240 -22.38 10.41 5.95
C HIS A 240 -21.42 10.21 4.76
N VAL A 241 -20.27 10.88 4.75
CA VAL A 241 -19.23 10.68 3.72
C VAL A 241 -18.62 9.28 3.86
N ALA A 242 -18.26 8.90 5.08
CA ALA A 242 -17.73 7.55 5.34
C ALA A 242 -18.76 6.46 5.02
N ALA A 243 -20.05 6.67 5.36
CA ALA A 243 -21.13 5.75 5.01
C ALA A 243 -21.35 5.61 3.50
N GLY A 244 -21.28 6.72 2.76
CA GLY A 244 -21.38 6.69 1.29
C GLY A 244 -20.21 5.92 0.65
N ILE A 245 -18.99 6.12 1.12
CA ILE A 245 -17.80 5.37 0.64
C ILE A 245 -17.91 3.89 1.03
N LEU A 246 -18.39 3.58 2.24
CA LEU A 246 -18.63 2.21 2.69
C LEU A 246 -19.64 1.51 1.76
N GLY A 247 -20.78 2.14 1.48
CA GLY A 247 -21.81 1.60 0.59
C GLY A 247 -21.25 1.36 -0.82
N GLY A 248 -20.61 2.36 -1.42
CA GLY A 248 -20.00 2.23 -2.75
C GLY A 248 -18.91 1.17 -2.80
N GLY A 249 -18.04 1.10 -1.79
CA GLY A 249 -16.99 0.09 -1.68
C GLY A 249 -17.55 -1.33 -1.52
N ALA A 250 -18.55 -1.51 -0.65
CA ALA A 250 -19.22 -2.79 -0.45
C ALA A 250 -19.94 -3.26 -1.72
N THR A 251 -20.61 -2.34 -2.44
CA THR A 251 -21.27 -2.65 -3.72
C THR A 251 -20.25 -3.07 -4.78
N ALA A 252 -19.14 -2.34 -4.93
CA ALA A 252 -18.08 -2.66 -5.87
C ALA A 252 -17.44 -4.03 -5.54
N TRP A 253 -17.18 -4.30 -4.26
CA TRP A 253 -16.69 -5.58 -3.78
C TRP A 253 -17.64 -6.73 -4.08
N ALA A 254 -18.94 -6.57 -3.78
CA ALA A 254 -19.95 -7.57 -4.03
C ALA A 254 -20.13 -7.85 -5.53
N ALA A 255 -20.23 -6.79 -6.34
CA ALA A 255 -20.39 -6.90 -7.80
C ALA A 255 -19.18 -7.62 -8.43
N ALA A 256 -17.95 -7.21 -8.07
CA ALA A 256 -16.73 -7.89 -8.54
C ALA A 256 -16.65 -9.34 -8.04
N GLY A 257 -17.12 -9.61 -6.82
CA GLY A 257 -17.22 -10.96 -6.27
C GLY A 257 -18.19 -11.85 -7.06
N VAL A 258 -19.36 -11.32 -7.44
CA VAL A 258 -20.33 -12.04 -8.27
C VAL A 258 -19.74 -12.35 -9.66
N VAL A 259 -19.14 -11.35 -10.32
CA VAL A 259 -18.49 -11.54 -11.62
C VAL A 259 -17.38 -12.57 -11.52
N GLY A 260 -16.49 -12.46 -10.53
CA GLY A 260 -15.40 -13.41 -10.33
C GLY A 260 -15.89 -14.84 -10.05
N ALA A 261 -16.94 -14.97 -9.22
CA ALA A 261 -17.55 -16.27 -8.96
C ALA A 261 -18.19 -16.88 -10.21
N ALA A 262 -18.84 -16.07 -11.05
CA ALA A 262 -19.39 -16.52 -12.32
C ALA A 262 -18.30 -17.01 -13.28
N VAL A 263 -17.19 -16.27 -13.38
CA VAL A 263 -16.02 -16.64 -14.18
C VAL A 263 -15.42 -17.98 -13.72
N LEU A 264 -15.21 -18.15 -12.41
CA LEU A 264 -14.63 -19.39 -11.87
C LEU A 264 -15.56 -20.60 -12.02
N ARG A 265 -16.88 -20.39 -12.04
CA ARG A 265 -17.88 -21.46 -12.26
C ARG A 265 -18.14 -21.76 -13.73
N ALA A 266 -17.70 -20.89 -14.63
CA ALA A 266 -17.91 -21.11 -16.07
C ALA A 266 -17.20 -22.40 -16.53
N PRO A 267 -17.88 -23.25 -17.32
CA PRO A 267 -17.29 -24.50 -17.80
C PRO A 267 -15.96 -24.27 -18.51
N GLY A 268 -14.97 -25.09 -18.18
CA GLY A 268 -13.65 -25.03 -18.79
C GLY A 268 -12.69 -23.96 -18.25
N THR A 269 -13.13 -23.01 -17.40
CA THR A 269 -12.23 -21.95 -16.87
C THR A 269 -11.01 -22.54 -16.14
N VAL A 270 -11.24 -23.44 -15.17
CA VAL A 270 -10.14 -24.07 -14.42
C VAL A 270 -9.25 -24.89 -15.35
N GLY A 271 -9.82 -25.67 -16.26
CA GLY A 271 -9.06 -26.47 -17.24
C GLY A 271 -8.21 -25.61 -18.17
N ARG A 272 -8.71 -24.47 -18.66
CA ARG A 272 -7.92 -23.51 -19.47
C ARG A 272 -6.73 -22.93 -18.70
N VAL A 273 -6.94 -22.56 -17.44
CA VAL A 273 -5.87 -22.05 -16.58
C VAL A 273 -4.87 -23.15 -16.28
N ALA A 274 -5.32 -24.35 -15.89
CA ALA A 274 -4.48 -25.53 -15.63
C ALA A 274 -3.58 -25.86 -16.82
N ALA A 275 -4.16 -25.92 -18.02
CA ALA A 275 -3.40 -26.15 -19.25
C ALA A 275 -2.37 -25.04 -19.54
N ALA A 276 -2.71 -23.77 -19.21
CA ALA A 276 -1.81 -22.64 -19.43
C ALA A 276 -0.60 -22.62 -18.48
N ILE A 277 -0.77 -23.11 -17.25
CA ILE A 277 0.31 -23.14 -16.23
C ILE A 277 0.97 -24.51 -16.09
N GLY A 278 0.42 -25.56 -16.73
CA GLY A 278 0.98 -26.91 -16.69
C GLY A 278 0.78 -27.64 -15.36
N THR A 279 -0.34 -27.35 -14.64
CA THR A 279 -0.65 -27.95 -13.34
C THR A 279 -1.94 -28.78 -13.37
N ASP A 280 -2.16 -29.55 -12.29
CA ASP A 280 -3.41 -30.29 -12.11
C ASP A 280 -4.60 -29.33 -11.89
N PRO A 281 -5.82 -29.66 -12.40
CA PRO A 281 -6.99 -28.83 -12.19
C PRO A 281 -7.39 -28.61 -10.73
N VAL A 282 -7.15 -29.57 -9.83
CA VAL A 282 -7.46 -29.43 -8.40
C VAL A 282 -6.51 -28.44 -7.75
N GLU A 283 -5.21 -28.58 -8.01
CA GLU A 283 -4.19 -27.60 -7.55
C GLU A 283 -4.47 -26.21 -8.12
N THR A 284 -4.83 -26.15 -9.42
CA THR A 284 -5.21 -24.88 -10.06
C THR A 284 -6.41 -24.24 -9.39
N ALA A 285 -7.43 -25.01 -9.03
CA ALA A 285 -8.61 -24.49 -8.34
C ALA A 285 -8.27 -23.88 -6.96
N LEU A 286 -7.36 -24.48 -6.22
CA LEU A 286 -6.83 -23.92 -4.97
C LEU A 286 -6.04 -22.62 -5.23
N THR A 287 -5.11 -22.65 -6.18
CA THR A 287 -4.28 -21.51 -6.57
C THR A 287 -5.12 -20.31 -7.03
N LEU A 288 -6.18 -20.54 -7.79
CA LEU A 288 -7.12 -19.48 -8.21
C LEU A 288 -7.83 -18.81 -7.02
N ARG A 289 -7.98 -19.50 -5.90
CA ARG A 289 -8.61 -18.96 -4.67
C ARG A 289 -7.63 -18.30 -3.73
N THR A 290 -6.45 -18.87 -3.55
CA THR A 290 -5.43 -18.41 -2.60
C THR A 290 -4.51 -17.36 -3.20
N GLY A 291 -4.32 -17.39 -4.51
CA GLY A 291 -3.48 -16.46 -5.25
C GLY A 291 -2.06 -17.00 -5.46
N GLU A 292 -1.63 -16.98 -6.70
CA GLU A 292 -0.23 -17.14 -7.08
C GLU A 292 0.14 -15.91 -7.93
N PRO A 293 1.03 -15.02 -7.47
CA PRO A 293 1.37 -13.81 -8.20
C PRO A 293 1.95 -14.08 -9.60
N ARG A 294 2.47 -15.28 -9.79
CA ARG A 294 3.06 -15.73 -11.06
C ARG A 294 2.02 -16.04 -12.13
N LEU A 295 0.78 -16.38 -11.76
CA LEU A 295 -0.29 -16.69 -12.71
C LEU A 295 -0.51 -15.55 -13.70
N ALA A 296 -0.45 -14.31 -13.23
CA ALA A 296 -0.60 -13.11 -14.06
C ALA A 296 0.35 -13.08 -15.26
N LEU A 297 1.53 -13.67 -15.11
CA LEU A 297 2.59 -13.66 -16.12
C LEU A 297 2.59 -14.91 -16.99
N LEU A 298 1.83 -15.93 -16.62
CA LEU A 298 1.81 -17.21 -17.30
C LEU A 298 0.68 -17.34 -18.32
N ILE A 299 -0.42 -16.60 -18.14
CA ILE A 299 -1.63 -16.76 -18.95
C ILE A 299 -1.76 -15.62 -19.97
N PRO A 300 -1.39 -15.82 -21.24
CA PRO A 300 -1.60 -14.84 -22.30
C PRO A 300 -3.05 -14.82 -22.80
N ASP A 301 -4.01 -15.23 -21.97
CA ASP A 301 -5.43 -15.31 -22.29
C ASP A 301 -6.19 -14.13 -21.67
N PRO A 302 -7.03 -13.41 -22.43
CA PRO A 302 -7.87 -12.31 -21.90
C PRO A 302 -8.74 -12.70 -20.70
N LEU A 303 -9.04 -14.00 -20.52
CA LEU A 303 -9.71 -14.53 -19.33
C LEU A 303 -9.03 -14.08 -18.02
N TRP A 304 -7.70 -13.94 -18.05
CA TRP A 304 -6.92 -13.46 -16.92
C TRP A 304 -7.44 -12.12 -16.35
N LEU A 305 -7.88 -11.18 -17.20
CA LEU A 305 -8.42 -9.88 -16.78
C LEU A 305 -9.72 -10.00 -15.96
N ALA A 306 -10.41 -11.14 -16.03
CA ALA A 306 -11.65 -11.41 -15.33
C ALA A 306 -11.48 -12.32 -14.09
N LEU A 307 -10.29 -12.87 -13.83
CA LEU A 307 -10.05 -13.74 -12.67
C LEU A 307 -10.12 -12.96 -11.36
N PRO A 308 -10.83 -13.43 -10.34
CA PRO A 308 -10.88 -12.80 -9.01
C PRO A 308 -9.68 -13.14 -8.13
N THR A 309 -8.70 -13.84 -8.66
CA THR A 309 -7.55 -14.40 -7.94
C THR A 309 -6.74 -13.30 -7.26
N PRO A 310 -6.44 -13.42 -5.95
CA PRO A 310 -5.56 -12.49 -5.25
C PRO A 310 -4.21 -12.33 -5.98
N HIS A 311 -3.68 -11.14 -5.99
CA HIS A 311 -2.41 -10.78 -6.66
C HIS A 311 -2.35 -11.05 -8.17
N SER A 312 -3.44 -11.49 -8.83
CA SER A 312 -3.44 -11.68 -10.30
C SER A 312 -3.19 -10.37 -11.06
N GLY A 313 -3.47 -9.22 -10.47
CA GLY A 313 -3.42 -7.93 -11.14
C GLY A 313 -4.55 -7.75 -12.18
N SER A 314 -5.58 -8.59 -12.18
CA SER A 314 -6.75 -8.51 -13.06
C SER A 314 -7.64 -7.31 -12.70
N VAL A 315 -8.51 -6.91 -13.63
CA VAL A 315 -9.51 -5.85 -13.39
C VAL A 315 -10.46 -6.25 -12.25
N VAL A 316 -10.99 -7.49 -12.28
CA VAL A 316 -11.93 -7.98 -11.27
C VAL A 316 -11.27 -8.04 -9.89
N ALA A 317 -10.05 -8.58 -9.78
CA ALA A 317 -9.31 -8.61 -8.52
C ALA A 317 -8.99 -7.21 -8.01
N ALA A 318 -8.65 -6.26 -8.90
CA ALA A 318 -8.35 -4.87 -8.52
C ALA A 318 -9.59 -4.17 -7.94
N VAL A 319 -10.75 -4.29 -8.59
CA VAL A 319 -12.01 -3.71 -8.09
C VAL A 319 -12.44 -4.36 -6.79
N LEU A 320 -12.33 -5.69 -6.69
CA LEU A 320 -12.64 -6.45 -5.49
C LEU A 320 -11.79 -6.01 -4.29
N ALA A 321 -10.49 -5.88 -4.48
CA ALA A 321 -9.57 -5.46 -3.42
C ALA A 321 -9.76 -3.98 -3.05
N ALA A 322 -9.98 -3.08 -4.02
CA ALA A 322 -10.27 -1.66 -3.78
C ALA A 322 -11.57 -1.47 -3.01
N GLY A 323 -12.64 -2.18 -3.40
CA GLY A 323 -13.93 -2.14 -2.72
C GLY A 323 -13.83 -2.60 -1.26
N TRP A 324 -13.16 -3.73 -1.01
CA TRP A 324 -12.89 -4.23 0.32
C TRP A 324 -12.06 -3.24 1.16
N ALA A 325 -11.01 -2.66 0.59
CA ALA A 325 -10.17 -1.69 1.29
C ALA A 325 -10.93 -0.41 1.67
N CYS A 326 -11.80 0.09 0.78
CA CYS A 326 -12.69 1.21 1.08
C CYS A 326 -13.67 0.87 2.21
N ALA A 327 -14.26 -0.33 2.17
CA ALA A 327 -15.21 -0.79 3.18
C ALA A 327 -14.54 -0.89 4.56
N VAL A 328 -13.35 -1.51 4.66
CA VAL A 328 -12.59 -1.62 5.91
C VAL A 328 -12.20 -0.26 6.48
N LEU A 329 -11.66 0.64 5.64
CA LEU A 329 -11.33 2.00 6.07
C LEU A 329 -12.55 2.72 6.65
N CYS A 330 -13.66 2.68 5.94
CA CYS A 330 -14.86 3.43 6.35
C CYS A 330 -15.58 2.78 7.53
N ALA A 331 -15.57 1.45 7.65
CA ALA A 331 -16.02 0.75 8.84
C ALA A 331 -15.22 1.21 10.08
N CYS A 332 -13.90 1.30 9.99
CA CYS A 332 -13.05 1.84 11.07
C CYS A 332 -13.33 3.33 11.38
N LEU A 333 -13.67 4.13 10.37
CA LEU A 333 -14.02 5.53 10.56
C LEU A 333 -15.38 5.70 11.27
N LEU A 334 -16.35 4.85 10.95
CA LEU A 334 -17.68 4.87 11.55
C LEU A 334 -17.70 4.26 12.96
N ALA A 335 -16.85 3.25 13.20
CA ALA A 335 -16.71 2.57 14.48
C ALA A 335 -15.90 3.37 15.52
N ARG A 336 -15.97 4.71 15.53
CA ARG A 336 -15.20 5.59 16.43
C ARG A 336 -15.26 5.22 17.91
N PRO A 337 -16.43 4.89 18.50
CA PRO A 337 -16.51 4.51 19.91
C PRO A 337 -15.70 3.24 20.19
N LEU A 338 -15.79 2.25 19.31
CA LEU A 338 -15.06 0.99 19.42
C LEU A 338 -13.55 1.19 19.26
N VAL A 339 -13.13 1.97 18.26
CA VAL A 339 -11.71 2.28 17.99
C VAL A 339 -11.07 3.03 19.16
N GLY A 340 -11.84 3.79 19.93
CA GLY A 340 -11.40 4.46 21.16
C GLY A 340 -11.30 3.53 22.38
N HIS A 341 -11.87 2.31 22.32
CA HIS A 341 -11.88 1.38 23.42
C HIS A 341 -10.48 0.86 23.76
N ALA A 342 -10.23 0.60 25.05
CA ALA A 342 -8.91 0.18 25.56
C ALA A 342 -8.38 -1.10 24.86
N ALA A 343 -9.26 -2.07 24.59
CA ALA A 343 -8.90 -3.33 23.94
C ALA A 343 -8.38 -3.15 22.50
N LEU A 344 -8.74 -2.05 21.79
CA LEU A 344 -8.26 -1.77 20.43
C LEU A 344 -7.05 -0.83 20.39
N ARG A 345 -6.56 -0.36 21.54
CA ARG A 345 -5.35 0.47 21.62
C ARG A 345 -4.12 -0.17 20.97
N PRO A 346 -3.82 -1.46 21.13
CA PRO A 346 -2.68 -2.10 20.45
C PRO A 346 -2.82 -2.03 18.92
N LEU A 347 -4.01 -2.29 18.38
CA LEU A 347 -4.30 -2.20 16.94
C LEU A 347 -4.07 -0.80 16.39
N VAL A 348 -4.61 0.22 17.08
CA VAL A 348 -4.42 1.63 16.71
C VAL A 348 -2.95 2.03 16.87
N GLY A 349 -2.28 1.53 17.90
CA GLY A 349 -0.85 1.73 18.15
C GLY A 349 0.01 1.17 17.01
N ALA A 350 -0.27 -0.04 16.56
CA ALA A 350 0.38 -0.68 15.42
C ALA A 350 0.25 0.18 14.15
N GLY A 351 -0.94 0.71 13.89
CA GLY A 351 -1.17 1.60 12.74
C GLY A 351 -0.46 2.95 12.80
N ARG A 352 0.09 3.36 13.96
CA ARG A 352 0.89 4.59 14.12
C ARG A 352 2.35 4.43 13.76
N ILE A 353 2.89 3.20 13.84
CA ILE A 353 4.28 2.86 13.56
C ILE A 353 4.37 1.77 12.45
N PRO A 354 3.65 1.93 11.33
CA PRO A 354 3.47 0.85 10.38
C PRO A 354 4.77 0.39 9.72
N LEU A 355 5.69 1.30 9.44
CA LEU A 355 6.98 0.95 8.82
C LEU A 355 7.86 0.13 9.77
N THR A 356 7.92 0.51 11.04
CA THR A 356 8.71 -0.21 12.06
C THR A 356 8.21 -1.64 12.21
N LEU A 357 6.90 -1.82 12.33
CA LEU A 357 6.32 -3.16 12.46
C LEU A 357 6.45 -3.97 11.17
N TYR A 358 6.33 -3.32 10.00
CA TYR A 358 6.54 -3.97 8.71
C TYR A 358 7.98 -4.49 8.58
N VAL A 359 8.99 -3.67 8.87
CA VAL A 359 10.40 -4.11 8.81
C VAL A 359 10.67 -5.14 9.91
N GLY A 360 10.15 -4.92 11.12
CA GLY A 360 10.34 -5.84 12.24
C GLY A 360 9.82 -7.25 11.94
N HIS A 361 8.63 -7.40 11.32
CA HIS A 361 8.13 -8.73 10.99
C HIS A 361 8.96 -9.42 9.89
N LEU A 362 9.52 -8.69 8.92
CA LEU A 362 10.42 -9.26 7.92
C LEU A 362 11.70 -9.81 8.57
N VAL A 363 12.25 -9.06 9.55
CA VAL A 363 13.42 -9.53 10.32
C VAL A 363 13.08 -10.78 11.12
N VAL A 364 11.91 -10.82 11.76
CA VAL A 364 11.45 -12.02 12.50
C VAL A 364 11.29 -13.21 11.56
N LEU A 365 10.69 -13.02 10.38
CA LEU A 365 10.57 -14.10 9.38
C LEU A 365 11.94 -14.60 8.93
N ALA A 366 12.90 -13.70 8.68
CA ALA A 366 14.26 -14.09 8.30
C ALA A 366 14.97 -14.88 9.41
N LEU A 367 14.77 -14.50 10.68
CA LEU A 367 15.34 -15.22 11.82
C LEU A 367 14.70 -16.62 11.99
N VAL A 368 13.39 -16.73 11.81
CA VAL A 368 12.68 -18.02 11.87
C VAL A 368 13.16 -18.95 10.74
N ASP A 369 13.24 -18.43 9.51
CA ASP A 369 13.74 -19.17 8.35
C ASP A 369 15.18 -19.66 8.58
N ALA A 370 16.06 -18.81 9.13
CA ALA A 370 17.43 -19.16 9.46
C ALA A 370 17.58 -20.23 10.54
N THR A 371 16.55 -20.41 11.40
CA THR A 371 16.55 -21.49 12.43
C THR A 371 16.06 -22.83 11.90
N GLY A 372 15.54 -22.87 10.67
CA GLY A 372 14.93 -24.09 10.11
C GLY A 372 13.64 -24.56 10.83
N ILE A 373 13.10 -23.73 11.73
CA ILE A 373 11.84 -24.02 12.41
C ILE A 373 10.70 -23.62 11.47
N ASP A 374 9.92 -24.60 11.00
CA ASP A 374 8.69 -24.32 10.28
C ASP A 374 7.66 -23.72 11.26
N PRO A 375 7.20 -22.47 11.04
CA PRO A 375 6.18 -21.87 11.91
C PRO A 375 4.89 -22.71 12.00
N ALA A 376 4.61 -23.52 10.98
CA ALA A 376 3.45 -24.41 10.92
C ALA A 376 3.60 -25.65 11.83
N ASP A 377 4.82 -26.10 12.11
CA ASP A 377 5.06 -27.26 12.99
C ASP A 377 4.69 -27.00 14.45
N GLY A 378 4.81 -25.75 14.92
CA GLY A 378 4.38 -25.35 16.26
C GLY A 378 2.86 -25.41 16.49
N VAL A 379 2.08 -25.38 15.41
CA VAL A 379 0.60 -25.47 15.45
C VAL A 379 0.13 -26.93 15.34
N ARG A 380 0.95 -27.81 14.74
CA ARG A 380 0.65 -29.25 14.58
C ARG A 380 0.94 -30.10 15.81
N SER A 381 1.70 -29.59 16.80
CA SER A 381 2.18 -30.36 17.94
C SER A 381 1.34 -30.23 19.21
N LYS A 382 0.01 -29.98 19.13
CA LYS A 382 -0.89 -30.18 20.29
C LYS A 382 -2.03 -31.11 19.91
N PRO A 383 -2.10 -32.30 20.61
CA PRO A 383 -3.16 -33.29 20.44
C PRO A 383 -4.53 -32.74 20.85
#